data_431f219ae22060d34e1921fb91c30401
#
_entry.id   431f219ae22060d34e1921fb91c30401
#
_cell.length_a   1.000
_cell.length_b   1.000
_cell.length_c   1.000
_cell.angle_alpha   90.00
_cell.angle_beta   90.00
_cell.angle_gamma   90.00
#
_symmetry.space_group_name_H-M   'P 1'
#
loop_
_entity.id
_entity.type
_entity.pdbx_description
1 polymer ?
#
loop_
_entity_poly.entity_id
_entity_poly.type
_entity_poly.pdbx_seq_one_letter_code
_entity_poly.pdbx_strand_id
1 'polypeptide(L)'
;FVAPIVEAPGLSKTVVFPSGNNFVDYWDSTKTYEGGSTVTLNVSITDFPVFQRAGSIIPLEVSSRLTGHGLASDGHLTAMIVPTHTSTQDSQSTQGVHTATTTSVRRWKEESMDMSYKWPRGGLFQFQSTPHPTRGVIVLLRTITACPHSVIDELYGNEITAQASLEDMHSKGYGYFCDLRAKQLFVHLGHSSPHGNSITIKGISTLYAL
;
A
#
# COMPACT_ATOMS: atom_id res chain seq x y z
N PHE A 1 3.84 -0.47 -13.29
CA PHE A 1 4.29 0.10 -14.56
C PHE A 1 5.75 0.55 -14.42
N VAL A 2 6.59 0.21 -15.39
CA VAL A 2 8.03 0.50 -15.39
C VAL A 2 8.39 1.22 -16.68
N ALA A 3 9.22 2.25 -16.59
CA ALA A 3 9.74 3.02 -17.74
C ALA A 3 11.28 2.97 -17.77
N PRO A 4 11.88 1.86 -18.22
CA PRO A 4 13.34 1.69 -18.18
C PRO A 4 14.04 2.71 -19.08
N ILE A 5 15.23 3.13 -18.65
CA ILE A 5 16.13 3.97 -19.43
C ILE A 5 16.98 3.04 -20.28
N VAL A 6 16.71 2.98 -21.58
CA VAL A 6 17.36 2.04 -22.52
C VAL A 6 18.32 2.69 -23.49
N GLU A 7 18.42 4.03 -23.49
CA GLU A 7 19.28 4.79 -24.38
C GLU A 7 20.29 5.64 -23.60
N ALA A 8 21.48 5.76 -24.14
CA ALA A 8 22.54 6.56 -23.53
C ALA A 8 22.24 8.07 -23.65
N PRO A 9 22.91 8.88 -22.90
CA PRO A 9 22.44 9.76 -21.84
C PRO A 9 21.69 10.98 -22.35
N GLY A 10 20.38 10.89 -22.39
CA GLY A 10 19.57 12.09 -22.23
C GLY A 10 19.27 12.25 -20.74
N LEU A 11 19.36 13.46 -20.21
CA LEU A 11 18.97 13.78 -18.83
C LEU A 11 17.45 13.75 -18.62
N SER A 12 16.69 13.22 -19.60
CA SER A 12 15.23 13.19 -19.54
C SER A 12 14.64 11.95 -20.21
N LYS A 13 13.52 11.46 -19.67
CA LYS A 13 12.72 10.37 -20.21
C LYS A 13 11.26 10.81 -20.31
N THR A 14 10.72 10.74 -21.53
CA THR A 14 9.27 10.93 -21.72
C THR A 14 8.54 9.63 -21.40
N VAL A 15 7.54 9.73 -20.51
CA VAL A 15 6.70 8.62 -20.06
C VAL A 15 5.26 8.93 -20.43
N VAL A 16 4.60 7.99 -21.11
CA VAL A 16 3.17 8.03 -21.43
C VAL A 16 2.46 7.11 -20.46
N PHE A 17 1.65 7.66 -19.57
CA PHE A 17 0.90 6.87 -18.59
C PHE A 17 -0.36 6.28 -19.23
N PRO A 18 -0.67 4.99 -19.00
CA PRO A 18 -1.91 4.39 -19.44
C PRO A 18 -3.13 5.14 -18.91
N SER A 19 -4.16 5.30 -19.75
CA SER A 19 -5.41 5.94 -19.33
C SER A 19 -6.22 5.08 -18.35
N GLY A 20 -7.17 5.71 -17.65
CA GLY A 20 -8.13 5.02 -16.77
C GLY A 20 -7.65 4.75 -15.35
N ASN A 21 -6.40 5.08 -15.00
CA ASN A 21 -5.89 4.97 -13.63
C ASN A 21 -4.85 6.06 -13.37
N ASN A 22 -4.71 6.44 -12.11
CA ASN A 22 -3.61 7.30 -11.66
C ASN A 22 -2.43 6.46 -11.17
N PHE A 23 -1.24 7.07 -11.12
CA PHE A 23 0.01 6.41 -10.76
C PHE A 23 0.75 7.21 -9.69
N VAL A 24 1.51 6.49 -8.87
CA VAL A 24 2.39 7.05 -7.84
C VAL A 24 3.80 6.57 -8.10
N ASP A 25 4.77 7.46 -8.01
CA ASP A 25 6.17 7.08 -8.06
C ASP A 25 6.48 6.04 -6.98
N TYR A 26 7.12 4.93 -7.36
CA TYR A 26 7.41 3.83 -6.44
C TYR A 26 8.35 4.27 -5.31
N TRP A 27 9.30 5.16 -5.62
CA TRP A 27 10.32 5.60 -4.68
C TRP A 27 9.87 6.80 -3.83
N ASP A 28 8.91 7.60 -4.34
CA ASP A 28 8.44 8.84 -3.71
C ASP A 28 6.91 8.94 -3.71
N SER A 29 6.27 8.64 -2.58
CA SER A 29 4.81 8.67 -2.44
C SER A 29 4.20 10.08 -2.60
N THR A 30 5.01 11.11 -2.64
CA THR A 30 4.55 12.49 -2.84
C THR A 30 4.34 12.83 -4.32
N LYS A 31 4.96 12.06 -5.23
CA LYS A 31 4.87 12.25 -6.69
C LYS A 31 3.78 11.39 -7.28
N THR A 32 2.83 12.04 -7.91
CA THR A 32 1.65 11.41 -8.51
C THR A 32 1.50 11.84 -9.96
N TYR A 33 0.95 10.95 -10.79
CA TYR A 33 0.81 11.13 -12.21
C TYR A 33 -0.60 10.74 -12.63
N GLU A 34 -1.21 11.55 -13.47
CA GLU A 34 -2.55 11.29 -14.02
C GLU A 34 -2.46 10.27 -15.16
N GLY A 35 -3.41 9.34 -15.20
CA GLY A 35 -3.53 8.40 -16.30
C GLY A 35 -3.91 9.08 -17.61
N GLY A 36 -3.32 8.61 -18.72
CA GLY A 36 -3.45 9.23 -20.04
C GLY A 36 -2.52 10.42 -20.26
N SER A 37 -1.80 10.89 -19.23
CA SER A 37 -0.86 11.99 -19.37
C SER A 37 0.46 11.57 -19.98
N THR A 38 1.16 12.54 -20.57
CA THR A 38 2.55 12.39 -21.05
C THR A 38 3.42 13.35 -20.23
N VAL A 39 4.43 12.80 -19.55
CA VAL A 39 5.30 13.56 -18.64
C VAL A 39 6.76 13.31 -19.01
N THR A 40 7.56 14.38 -19.05
CA THR A 40 9.01 14.27 -19.20
C THR A 40 9.66 14.31 -17.82
N LEU A 41 10.33 13.22 -17.45
CA LEU A 41 11.05 13.07 -16.19
C LEU A 41 12.53 13.41 -16.39
N ASN A 42 13.11 14.15 -15.47
CA ASN A 42 14.56 14.27 -15.36
C ASN A 42 15.07 12.98 -14.70
N VAL A 43 15.98 12.30 -15.38
CA VAL A 43 16.49 10.98 -14.96
C VAL A 43 18.00 10.93 -15.13
N SER A 44 18.66 10.09 -14.34
CA SER A 44 20.06 9.72 -14.51
C SER A 44 20.17 8.26 -14.95
N ILE A 45 21.34 7.84 -15.35
CA ILE A 45 21.61 6.44 -15.75
C ILE A 45 21.39 5.44 -14.60
N THR A 46 21.42 5.92 -13.36
CA THR A 46 21.18 5.13 -12.15
C THR A 46 19.72 5.09 -11.75
N ASP A 47 18.87 5.89 -12.39
CA ASP A 47 17.44 5.94 -12.04
C ASP A 47 16.69 4.78 -12.69
N PHE A 48 15.74 4.26 -11.95
CA PHE A 48 14.85 3.21 -12.42
C PHE A 48 13.40 3.63 -12.17
N PRO A 49 12.79 4.40 -13.10
CA PRO A 49 11.43 4.87 -12.94
C PRO A 49 10.42 3.71 -12.88
N VAL A 50 9.79 3.56 -11.73
CA VAL A 50 8.75 2.58 -11.43
C VAL A 50 7.54 3.31 -10.86
N PHE A 51 6.35 2.90 -11.27
CA PHE A 51 5.11 3.55 -10.86
C PHE A 51 4.10 2.51 -10.38
N GLN A 52 3.54 2.75 -9.21
CA GLN A 52 2.44 1.96 -8.67
C GLN A 52 1.12 2.54 -9.16
N ARG A 53 0.24 1.69 -9.66
CA ARG A 53 -1.13 2.07 -10.02
C ARG A 53 -1.95 2.36 -8.76
N ALA A 54 -2.71 3.45 -8.76
CA ALA A 54 -3.71 3.71 -7.73
C ALA A 54 -4.75 2.58 -7.67
N GLY A 55 -5.21 2.22 -6.49
CA GLY A 55 -6.11 1.10 -6.26
C GLY A 55 -5.43 -0.28 -6.20
N SER A 56 -4.10 -0.37 -6.38
CA SER A 56 -3.40 -1.66 -6.34
C SER A 56 -2.83 -2.01 -4.96
N ILE A 57 -2.69 -3.31 -4.71
CA ILE A 57 -1.89 -3.87 -3.62
C ILE A 57 -0.65 -4.51 -4.26
N ILE A 58 0.53 -4.10 -3.84
CA ILE A 58 1.80 -4.75 -4.22
C ILE A 58 2.34 -5.46 -2.98
N PRO A 59 2.38 -6.79 -2.99
CA PRO A 59 3.00 -7.54 -1.92
C PRO A 59 4.53 -7.45 -2.06
N LEU A 60 5.19 -7.06 -0.99
CA LEU A 60 6.63 -6.94 -0.92
C LEU A 60 7.18 -7.86 0.16
N GLU A 61 8.27 -8.52 -0.16
CA GLU A 61 9.14 -9.17 0.81
C GLU A 61 10.50 -8.51 0.73
N VAL A 62 10.75 -7.57 1.64
CA VAL A 62 12.00 -6.81 1.67
C VAL A 62 12.81 -7.27 2.88
N SER A 63 13.98 -7.85 2.64
CA SER A 63 14.91 -8.15 3.73
C SER A 63 15.61 -6.87 4.21
N SER A 64 16.12 -6.90 5.45
CA SER A 64 16.92 -5.81 6.03
C SER A 64 18.13 -5.39 5.17
N ARG A 65 18.54 -6.25 4.24
CA ARG A 65 19.67 -6.01 3.34
C ARG A 65 19.28 -5.41 1.98
N LEU A 66 17.99 -5.39 1.66
CA LEU A 66 17.45 -4.88 0.38
C LEU A 66 16.58 -3.64 0.65
N THR A 67 17.23 -2.56 0.97
CA THR A 67 16.58 -1.31 1.39
C THR A 67 16.07 -0.51 0.19
N GLY A 68 14.87 -0.79 -0.30
CA GLY A 68 14.17 0.11 -1.22
C GLY A 68 13.42 1.25 -0.51
N HIS A 69 12.90 1.00 0.68
CA HIS A 69 12.06 1.95 1.44
C HIS A 69 12.40 2.05 2.93
N GLY A 70 13.58 1.62 3.36
CA GLY A 70 13.98 1.69 4.76
C GLY A 70 13.20 0.77 5.70
N LEU A 71 12.31 -0.05 5.16
CA LEU A 71 11.49 -0.98 5.92
C LEU A 71 11.91 -2.42 5.63
N ALA A 72 12.56 -3.05 6.59
CA ALA A 72 12.77 -4.48 6.56
C ALA A 72 11.46 -5.23 6.85
N SER A 73 11.06 -6.10 5.95
CA SER A 73 9.89 -6.99 6.15
C SER A 73 10.29 -8.31 6.80
N ASP A 74 11.40 -8.37 7.54
CA ASP A 74 11.97 -9.62 8.05
C ASP A 74 10.90 -10.49 8.74
N GLY A 75 10.56 -11.62 8.12
CA GLY A 75 9.48 -12.50 8.59
C GLY A 75 8.06 -12.00 8.33
N HIS A 76 7.89 -10.89 7.59
CA HIS A 76 6.59 -10.30 7.26
C HIS A 76 6.44 -10.11 5.76
N LEU A 77 5.19 -10.03 5.30
CA LEU A 77 4.85 -9.51 3.98
C LEU A 77 4.34 -8.08 4.13
N THR A 78 4.87 -7.17 3.33
CA THR A 78 4.37 -5.80 3.30
C THR A 78 3.33 -5.66 2.18
N ALA A 79 2.09 -5.37 2.55
CA ALA A 79 1.04 -4.97 1.62
C ALA A 79 1.19 -3.47 1.31
N MET A 80 1.87 -3.13 0.22
CA MET A 80 2.00 -1.73 -0.22
C MET A 80 0.79 -1.34 -1.06
N ILE A 81 0.02 -0.37 -0.58
CA ILE A 81 -1.27 0.02 -1.13
C ILE A 81 -1.28 1.52 -1.46
N VAL A 82 -1.70 1.87 -2.67
CA VAL A 82 -2.17 3.22 -3.00
C VAL A 82 -3.69 3.17 -2.94
N PRO A 83 -4.31 3.57 -1.81
CA PRO A 83 -5.73 3.35 -1.62
C PRO A 83 -6.57 4.32 -2.47
N THR A 84 -7.64 3.78 -3.05
CA THR A 84 -8.71 4.52 -3.70
C THR A 84 -10.04 4.09 -3.09
N HIS A 85 -11.06 4.92 -3.20
CA HIS A 85 -12.40 4.46 -2.84
C HIS A 85 -12.80 3.28 -3.73
N THR A 86 -13.26 2.20 -3.09
CA THR A 86 -13.85 1.07 -3.81
C THR A 86 -15.20 1.51 -4.35
N SER A 87 -15.36 1.46 -5.68
CA SER A 87 -16.60 1.84 -6.32
C SER A 87 -17.73 0.89 -5.92
N THR A 88 -18.88 1.46 -5.59
CA THR A 88 -20.15 0.77 -5.74
C THR A 88 -20.44 0.74 -7.24
N GLN A 89 -20.08 -0.33 -7.94
CA GLN A 89 -20.61 -0.53 -9.28
C GLN A 89 -22.07 -0.95 -9.20
N ASP A 90 -22.87 -0.20 -9.90
CA ASP A 90 -24.25 -0.35 -10.36
C ASP A 90 -25.35 0.32 -9.54
N SER A 91 -25.81 1.39 -10.18
CA SER A 91 -27.08 2.08 -9.92
C SER A 91 -28.34 1.25 -10.20
N GLN A 92 -28.24 -0.08 -10.38
CA GLN A 92 -29.40 -0.94 -10.68
C GLN A 92 -29.49 -2.26 -9.90
N SER A 93 -28.59 -2.56 -8.97
CA SER A 93 -28.80 -3.70 -8.06
C SER A 93 -29.08 -3.21 -6.66
N THR A 94 -30.23 -3.62 -6.10
CA THR A 94 -30.70 -3.32 -4.75
C THR A 94 -29.88 -3.94 -3.61
N GLN A 95 -28.68 -4.44 -3.93
CA GLN A 95 -27.68 -4.88 -2.97
C GLN A 95 -26.33 -4.33 -3.39
N GLY A 96 -25.89 -3.26 -2.72
CA GLY A 96 -24.59 -2.63 -2.95
C GLY A 96 -23.45 -3.60 -2.67
N VAL A 97 -22.96 -4.29 -3.70
CA VAL A 97 -21.74 -5.10 -3.61
C VAL A 97 -20.54 -4.15 -3.67
N HIS A 98 -19.93 -3.87 -2.54
CA HIS A 98 -18.65 -3.18 -2.48
C HIS A 98 -17.57 -4.10 -3.06
N THR A 99 -17.04 -3.75 -4.23
CA THR A 99 -15.94 -4.51 -4.81
C THR A 99 -14.66 -4.26 -4.02
N ALA A 100 -14.14 -5.31 -3.38
CA ALA A 100 -12.84 -5.25 -2.71
C ALA A 100 -11.71 -5.32 -3.75
N THR A 101 -10.64 -4.56 -3.55
CA THR A 101 -9.39 -4.81 -4.27
C THR A 101 -8.67 -5.97 -3.61
N THR A 102 -8.37 -6.99 -4.40
CA THR A 102 -7.75 -8.23 -3.91
C THR A 102 -6.46 -8.52 -4.65
N THR A 103 -5.47 -9.03 -3.96
CA THR A 103 -4.26 -9.64 -4.52
C THR A 103 -3.93 -10.93 -3.78
N SER A 104 -3.28 -11.86 -4.47
CA SER A 104 -2.81 -13.11 -3.89
C SER A 104 -1.30 -13.19 -4.02
N VAL A 105 -0.63 -13.60 -2.95
CA VAL A 105 0.80 -13.87 -2.93
C VAL A 105 1.01 -15.37 -2.83
N ARG A 106 1.69 -15.95 -3.80
CA ARG A 106 2.11 -17.35 -3.76
C ARG A 106 3.61 -17.43 -3.95
N ARG A 107 4.29 -18.07 -3.03
CA ARG A 107 5.70 -18.42 -3.16
C ARG A 107 5.86 -19.88 -3.56
N TRP A 108 6.93 -20.20 -4.28
CA TRP A 108 7.26 -21.57 -4.64
C TRP A 108 7.36 -22.45 -3.38
N LYS A 109 6.50 -23.51 -3.29
CA LYS A 109 6.40 -24.44 -2.15
C LYS A 109 5.90 -23.85 -0.83
N GLU A 110 5.37 -22.63 -0.79
CA GLU A 110 4.74 -22.04 0.38
C GLU A 110 3.22 -21.93 0.19
N GLU A 111 2.49 -21.79 1.30
CA GLU A 111 1.07 -21.50 1.28
C GLU A 111 0.83 -20.08 0.71
N SER A 112 -0.29 -19.93 0.03
CA SER A 112 -0.67 -18.61 -0.50
C SER A 112 -1.29 -17.75 0.59
N MET A 113 -1.03 -16.44 0.52
CA MET A 113 -1.73 -15.44 1.33
C MET A 113 -2.52 -14.53 0.38
N ASP A 114 -3.81 -14.40 0.64
CA ASP A 114 -4.66 -13.44 -0.04
C ASP A 114 -4.78 -12.17 0.80
N MET A 115 -4.67 -11.03 0.13
CA MET A 115 -4.78 -9.71 0.76
C MET A 115 -5.84 -8.91 0.02
N SER A 116 -6.69 -8.21 0.76
CA SER A 116 -7.74 -7.37 0.19
C SER A 116 -7.96 -6.12 1.01
N TYR A 117 -8.45 -5.05 0.37
CA TYR A 117 -8.98 -3.91 1.10
C TYR A 117 -10.31 -3.45 0.51
N LYS A 118 -11.09 -2.77 1.36
CA LYS A 118 -12.31 -2.06 1.01
C LYS A 118 -12.24 -0.65 1.58
N TRP A 119 -12.65 0.32 0.79
CA TRP A 119 -12.78 1.70 1.25
C TRP A 119 -13.95 2.38 0.53
N PRO A 120 -15.20 2.16 0.98
CA PRO A 120 -16.36 2.82 0.40
C PRO A 120 -16.32 4.34 0.65
N ARG A 121 -16.89 5.14 -0.25
CA ARG A 121 -17.00 6.60 -0.05
C ARG A 121 -17.73 6.90 1.25
N GLY A 122 -17.14 7.79 2.08
CA GLY A 122 -17.68 8.13 3.40
C GLY A 122 -17.61 6.99 4.43
N GLY A 123 -17.03 5.84 4.06
CA GLY A 123 -16.84 4.68 4.92
C GLY A 123 -15.43 4.58 5.50
N LEU A 124 -15.20 3.48 6.19
CA LEU A 124 -13.92 3.17 6.82
C LEU A 124 -13.04 2.38 5.87
N PHE A 125 -11.72 2.65 5.91
CA PHE A 125 -10.76 1.77 5.25
C PHE A 125 -10.64 0.46 6.04
N GLN A 126 -10.82 -0.66 5.36
CA GLN A 126 -10.71 -2.00 5.94
C GLN A 126 -9.72 -2.82 5.12
N PHE A 127 -8.78 -3.47 5.81
CA PHE A 127 -7.83 -4.40 5.20
C PHE A 127 -8.00 -5.78 5.82
N GLN A 128 -7.87 -6.81 5.02
CA GLN A 128 -7.92 -8.21 5.43
C GLN A 128 -6.86 -9.03 4.72
N SER A 129 -6.30 -10.02 5.43
CA SER A 129 -5.48 -11.07 4.85
C SER A 129 -5.91 -12.45 5.36
N THR A 130 -5.73 -13.47 4.51
CA THR A 130 -5.86 -14.86 4.96
C THR A 130 -4.70 -15.23 5.89
N PRO A 131 -4.84 -16.30 6.69
CA PRO A 131 -3.75 -16.82 7.52
C PRO A 131 -2.53 -17.19 6.69
N HIS A 132 -1.35 -17.05 7.30
CA HIS A 132 -0.11 -17.64 6.80
C HIS A 132 0.66 -18.25 7.97
N PRO A 133 1.20 -19.46 7.85
CA PRO A 133 1.73 -20.20 8.99
C PRO A 133 2.97 -19.57 9.62
N THR A 134 3.75 -18.81 8.85
CA THR A 134 5.06 -18.31 9.30
C THR A 134 5.24 -16.80 9.15
N ARG A 135 4.26 -16.07 8.54
CA ARG A 135 4.46 -14.67 8.21
C ARG A 135 3.37 -13.78 8.79
N GLY A 136 3.80 -12.67 9.38
CA GLY A 136 2.93 -11.55 9.70
C GLY A 136 2.72 -10.61 8.51
N VAL A 137 1.98 -9.56 8.73
CA VAL A 137 1.68 -8.55 7.71
C VAL A 137 2.02 -7.15 8.21
N ILE A 138 2.65 -6.37 7.34
CA ILE A 138 2.77 -4.92 7.48
C ILE A 138 1.91 -4.29 6.38
N VAL A 139 1.00 -3.40 6.74
CA VAL A 139 0.22 -2.62 5.77
C VAL A 139 0.90 -1.27 5.59
N LEU A 140 1.29 -0.95 4.36
CA LEU A 140 1.84 0.35 3.98
C LEU A 140 0.85 1.07 3.06
N LEU A 141 0.14 2.06 3.60
CA LEU A 141 -0.69 2.95 2.81
C LEU A 141 0.13 4.15 2.33
N ARG A 142 0.00 4.48 1.06
CA ARG A 142 0.71 5.57 0.39
C ARG A 142 -0.26 6.70 0.01
N THR A 143 0.29 7.89 -0.27
CA THR A 143 -0.49 9.09 -0.65
C THR A 143 -1.44 9.60 0.44
N ILE A 144 -1.16 9.29 1.71
CA ILE A 144 -1.96 9.70 2.86
C ILE A 144 -1.83 11.22 3.04
N THR A 145 -2.96 11.90 3.25
CA THR A 145 -3.04 13.35 3.49
C THR A 145 -3.49 13.69 4.92
N ALA A 146 -4.01 12.71 5.65
CA ALA A 146 -4.29 12.81 7.09
C ALA A 146 -3.95 11.51 7.80
N CYS A 147 -3.38 11.61 9.00
CA CYS A 147 -3.15 10.45 9.86
C CYS A 147 -4.47 9.93 10.43
N PRO A 148 -4.54 8.63 10.75
CA PRO A 148 -5.75 8.05 11.33
C PRO A 148 -6.04 8.61 12.72
N HIS A 149 -7.32 8.68 13.04
CA HIS A 149 -7.78 8.93 14.42
C HIS A 149 -7.66 7.67 15.27
N SER A 150 -7.91 6.49 14.68
CA SER A 150 -7.71 5.19 15.31
C SER A 150 -7.48 4.10 14.27
N VAL A 151 -6.76 3.06 14.70
CA VAL A 151 -6.54 1.82 13.95
C VAL A 151 -6.99 0.68 14.86
N ILE A 152 -7.93 -0.14 14.41
CA ILE A 152 -8.54 -1.20 15.21
C ILE A 152 -8.18 -2.54 14.61
N ASP A 153 -7.66 -3.44 15.43
CA ASP A 153 -7.55 -4.86 15.11
C ASP A 153 -8.89 -5.52 15.33
N GLU A 154 -9.57 -5.88 14.26
CA GLU A 154 -10.93 -6.43 14.31
C GLU A 154 -10.99 -7.87 14.87
N LEU A 155 -9.87 -8.60 14.82
CA LEU A 155 -9.82 -9.96 15.35
C LEU A 155 -9.86 -9.99 16.88
N TYR A 156 -9.21 -9.00 17.50
CA TYR A 156 -9.08 -8.92 18.95
C TYR A 156 -9.91 -7.79 19.57
N GLY A 157 -10.49 -6.92 18.73
CA GLY A 157 -11.25 -5.74 19.17
C GLY A 157 -10.39 -4.68 19.86
N ASN A 158 -9.06 -4.73 19.69
CA ASN A 158 -8.12 -3.83 20.34
C ASN A 158 -7.72 -2.66 19.44
N GLU A 159 -7.53 -1.49 20.04
CA GLU A 159 -6.92 -0.37 19.33
C GLU A 159 -5.40 -0.58 19.21
N ILE A 160 -4.90 -0.43 17.97
CA ILE A 160 -3.48 -0.50 17.67
C ILE A 160 -2.83 0.84 18.04
N THR A 161 -1.76 0.81 18.83
CA THR A 161 -1.12 2.01 19.38
C THR A 161 -0.25 2.71 18.35
N ALA A 162 -0.35 4.04 18.29
CA ALA A 162 0.57 4.90 17.54
C ALA A 162 1.99 4.83 18.11
N GLN A 163 2.98 4.81 17.23
CA GLN A 163 4.39 4.81 17.59
C GLN A 163 5.04 6.12 17.17
N ALA A 164 6.09 6.53 17.89
CA ALA A 164 6.77 7.79 17.65
C ALA A 164 7.64 7.77 16.38
N SER A 165 8.11 6.60 15.99
CA SER A 165 8.94 6.39 14.80
C SER A 165 8.68 5.03 14.15
N LEU A 166 9.19 4.88 12.93
CA LEU A 166 9.17 3.61 12.22
C LEU A 166 10.04 2.55 12.93
N GLU A 167 11.15 2.98 13.51
CA GLU A 167 12.05 2.12 14.29
C GLU A 167 11.39 1.60 15.57
N ASP A 168 10.66 2.47 16.29
CA ASP A 168 9.87 2.05 17.45
C ASP A 168 8.80 1.04 17.08
N MET A 169 8.10 1.26 15.96
CA MET A 169 7.08 0.33 15.47
C MET A 169 7.68 -1.04 15.16
N HIS A 170 8.86 -1.07 14.52
CA HIS A 170 9.55 -2.31 14.22
C HIS A 170 10.06 -3.03 15.46
N SER A 171 10.68 -2.31 16.37
CA SER A 171 11.24 -2.89 17.61
C SER A 171 10.17 -3.52 18.50
N LYS A 172 8.96 -2.96 18.50
CA LYS A 172 7.81 -3.51 19.25
C LYS A 172 7.08 -4.61 18.50
N GLY A 173 7.27 -4.70 17.18
CA GLY A 173 6.61 -5.69 16.33
C GLY A 173 5.09 -5.57 16.23
N TYR A 174 4.50 -4.48 16.73
CA TYR A 174 3.06 -4.20 16.70
C TYR A 174 2.81 -2.71 16.93
N GLY A 175 2.00 -2.08 16.09
CA GLY A 175 1.71 -0.65 16.18
C GLY A 175 1.49 -0.01 14.82
N TYR A 176 1.26 1.30 14.81
CA TYR A 176 1.27 2.06 13.57
C TYR A 176 2.12 3.32 13.66
N PHE A 177 2.64 3.75 12.52
CA PHE A 177 3.39 5.01 12.37
C PHE A 177 2.90 5.75 11.13
N CYS A 178 2.60 7.05 11.29
CA CYS A 178 2.13 7.91 10.21
C CYS A 178 3.16 8.99 9.90
N ASP A 179 3.66 9.01 8.67
CA ASP A 179 4.55 10.06 8.15
C ASP A 179 3.84 10.87 7.06
N LEU A 180 3.32 12.03 7.42
CA LEU A 180 2.65 12.93 6.47
C LEU A 180 3.62 13.61 5.50
N ARG A 181 4.92 13.72 5.82
CA ARG A 181 5.91 14.28 4.89
C ARG A 181 6.15 13.32 3.75
N ALA A 182 6.33 12.04 4.07
CA ALA A 182 6.42 10.97 3.08
C ALA A 182 5.05 10.53 2.53
N LYS A 183 3.93 11.03 3.08
CA LYS A 183 2.56 10.62 2.76
C LYS A 183 2.35 9.11 2.92
N GLN A 184 2.83 8.57 4.02
CA GLN A 184 2.80 7.13 4.29
C GLN A 184 2.21 6.83 5.67
N LEU A 185 1.46 5.74 5.74
CA LEU A 185 0.99 5.14 6.99
C LEU A 185 1.42 3.66 7.02
N PHE A 186 2.16 3.30 8.03
CA PHE A 186 2.59 1.93 8.30
C PHE A 186 1.76 1.36 9.43
N VAL A 187 1.26 0.14 9.27
CA VAL A 187 0.57 -0.61 10.34
C VAL A 187 1.22 -1.99 10.42
N HIS A 188 1.86 -2.28 11.54
CA HIS A 188 2.50 -3.55 11.82
C HIS A 188 1.54 -4.43 12.64
N LEU A 189 1.10 -5.56 12.07
CA LEU A 189 0.08 -6.44 12.65
C LEU A 189 0.65 -7.60 13.46
N GLY A 190 1.92 -7.52 13.84
CA GLY A 190 2.59 -8.57 14.60
C GLY A 190 3.02 -9.76 13.74
N HIS A 191 3.26 -10.87 14.42
CA HIS A 191 3.64 -12.14 13.79
C HIS A 191 2.46 -12.82 13.09
N SER A 192 2.73 -13.97 12.50
CA SER A 192 1.69 -14.77 11.82
C SER A 192 0.49 -15.03 12.73
N SER A 193 -0.70 -14.80 12.19
CA SER A 193 -1.96 -15.10 12.86
C SER A 193 -2.60 -16.34 12.22
N PRO A 194 -3.04 -17.33 13.01
CA PRO A 194 -3.75 -18.51 12.49
C PRO A 194 -5.14 -18.17 11.94
N HIS A 195 -5.64 -16.96 12.20
CA HIS A 195 -6.94 -16.47 11.73
C HIS A 195 -6.82 -15.43 10.62
N GLY A 196 -5.58 -15.15 10.14
CA GLY A 196 -5.31 -14.03 9.25
C GLY A 196 -5.23 -12.70 9.98
N ASN A 197 -5.45 -11.59 9.26
CA ASN A 197 -5.47 -10.25 9.83
C ASN A 197 -6.70 -9.50 9.33
N SER A 198 -7.28 -8.66 10.17
CA SER A 198 -8.39 -7.78 9.82
C SER A 198 -8.28 -6.49 10.61
N ILE A 199 -8.14 -5.36 9.90
CA ILE A 199 -8.05 -4.04 10.53
C ILE A 199 -9.04 -3.06 9.92
N THR A 200 -9.49 -2.13 10.75
CA THR A 200 -10.25 -0.95 10.36
C THR A 200 -9.48 0.31 10.73
N ILE A 201 -9.34 1.22 9.77
CA ILE A 201 -8.66 2.50 9.94
C ILE A 201 -9.69 3.62 9.80
N LYS A 202 -9.75 4.51 10.81
CA LYS A 202 -10.68 5.65 10.88
C LYS A 202 -9.95 6.96 10.69
N GLY A 203 -10.53 7.87 9.94
CA GLY A 203 -10.06 9.26 9.83
C GLY A 203 -8.87 9.46 8.89
N ILE A 204 -8.54 8.49 8.02
CA ILE A 204 -7.55 8.72 6.95
C ILE A 204 -8.18 9.44 5.76
N SER A 205 -7.34 10.19 5.05
CA SER A 205 -7.64 10.69 3.71
C SER A 205 -6.44 10.49 2.79
N THR A 206 -6.68 10.48 1.49
CA THR A 206 -5.64 10.34 0.46
C THR A 206 -5.88 11.28 -0.69
N LEU A 207 -4.87 11.42 -1.57
CA LEU A 207 -4.97 12.24 -2.79
C LEU A 207 -6.02 11.70 -3.78
N TYR A 208 -6.41 10.44 -3.69
CA TYR A 208 -7.34 9.77 -4.61
C TYR A 208 -8.70 9.44 -3.95
N ALA A 209 -9.04 10.15 -2.89
CA ALA A 209 -10.32 10.01 -2.19
C ALA A 209 -11.49 10.81 -2.84
N LEU A 210 -11.37 11.16 -4.12
CA LEU A 210 -12.36 11.94 -4.89
C LEU A 210 -13.35 11.03 -5.62
#